data_aad9486f40af0f4b1d3c99d3794e480f
#
_entry.id   aad9486f40af0f4b1d3c99d3794e480f
#
_cell.length_a   1.000
_cell.length_b   1.000
_cell.length_c   1.000
_cell.angle_alpha   90.00
_cell.angle_beta   90.00
_cell.angle_gamma   90.00
#
_symmetry.space_group_name_H-M   'P 1'
#
loop_
_entity.id
_entity.type
_entity.pdbx_description
1 polymer ?
#
loop_
_entity_poly.entity_id
_entity_poly.type
_entity_poly.pdbx_seq_one_letter_code
_entity_poly.pdbx_strand_id
1 'polypeptide(L)' 'MKRGDGQFVLAGNILVRQRGTHIHPGEGVGIGSDDTLFALVDGRVHFERMGRDRKRCTVKQ' A
#
# COMPACT_ATOMS: atom_id res chain seq x y z
N MET A 1 -2.38 -8.76 6.24
CA MET A 1 -3.32 -9.09 5.15
C MET A 1 -3.28 -7.98 4.10
N LYS A 2 -3.36 -8.36 2.85
CA LYS A 2 -3.24 -7.43 1.74
C LYS A 2 -4.62 -7.06 1.19
N ARG A 3 -4.85 -5.78 0.96
CA ARG A 3 -6.06 -5.32 0.30
C ARG A 3 -5.98 -5.63 -1.20
N GLY A 4 -7.12 -5.89 -1.80
CA GLY A 4 -7.17 -6.18 -3.23
C GLY A 4 -6.96 -4.93 -4.08
N ASP A 5 -6.40 -5.13 -5.28
CA ASP A 5 -6.24 -4.05 -6.24
C ASP A 5 -7.60 -3.49 -6.64
N GLY A 6 -7.72 -2.18 -6.67
CA GLY A 6 -8.97 -1.50 -7.01
C GLY A 6 -9.95 -1.35 -5.87
N GLN A 7 -9.66 -1.91 -4.69
CA GLN A 7 -10.55 -1.80 -3.54
C GLN A 7 -10.52 -0.38 -2.97
N PHE A 8 -11.69 0.13 -2.58
CA PHE A 8 -11.78 1.42 -1.91
C PHE A 8 -11.37 1.29 -0.45
N VAL A 9 -10.54 2.20 0.03
CA VAL A 9 -10.09 2.23 1.42
C VAL A 9 -10.19 3.63 1.99
N LEU A 10 -10.26 3.71 3.31
CA LEU A 10 -10.26 4.97 4.04
C LEU A 10 -8.87 5.23 4.61
N ALA A 11 -8.56 6.51 4.83
CA ALA A 11 -7.31 6.90 5.48
C ALA A 11 -7.16 6.18 6.81
N GLY A 12 -5.96 5.65 7.07
CA GLY A 12 -5.67 4.87 8.26
C GLY A 12 -5.87 3.37 8.12
N ASN A 13 -6.54 2.91 7.05
CA ASN A 13 -6.73 1.47 6.82
C ASN A 13 -5.39 0.81 6.53
N ILE A 14 -5.18 -0.37 7.12
CA ILE A 14 -3.99 -1.17 6.82
C ILE A 14 -4.16 -1.80 5.45
N LEU A 15 -3.15 -1.62 4.61
CA LEU A 15 -3.15 -2.14 3.24
C LEU A 15 -2.35 -3.43 3.12
N VAL A 16 -1.18 -3.48 3.74
CA VAL A 16 -0.28 -4.62 3.66
C VAL A 16 0.39 -4.82 5.01
N ARG A 17 0.34 -6.05 5.51
CA ARG A 17 1.18 -6.46 6.64
C ARG A 17 2.28 -7.33 6.10
N GLN A 18 3.53 -6.94 6.39
CA GLN A 18 4.68 -7.63 5.85
C GLN A 18 5.84 -7.55 6.84
N ARG A 19 6.78 -8.46 6.67
CA ARG A 19 8.07 -8.38 7.34
C ARG A 19 9.10 -8.03 6.28
N GLY A 20 9.73 -6.88 6.45
CA GLY A 20 10.59 -6.31 5.43
C GLY A 20 9.78 -5.62 4.34
N THR A 21 10.42 -4.77 3.58
CA THR A 21 9.75 -3.94 2.59
C THR A 21 9.69 -4.67 1.25
N HIS A 22 8.77 -5.62 1.13
CA HIS A 22 8.52 -6.33 -0.12
C HIS A 22 7.67 -5.48 -1.06
N ILE A 23 6.70 -4.76 -0.50
CA ILE A 23 5.88 -3.81 -1.23
C ILE A 23 6.20 -2.44 -0.69
N HIS A 24 6.56 -1.52 -1.57
CA HIS A 24 6.97 -0.17 -1.18
C HIS A 24 5.77 0.77 -1.13
N PRO A 25 5.79 1.79 -0.27
CA PRO A 25 4.74 2.78 -0.25
C PRO A 25 4.85 3.69 -1.46
N GLY A 26 3.73 3.91 -2.13
CA GLY A 26 3.62 4.86 -3.22
C GLY A 26 2.85 6.10 -2.78
N GLU A 27 2.23 6.76 -3.76
CA GLU A 27 1.44 7.94 -3.49
C GLU A 27 0.24 7.60 -2.61
N GLY A 28 -0.01 8.40 -1.58
CA GLY A 28 -1.14 8.21 -0.68
C GLY A 28 -0.97 7.06 0.30
N VAL A 29 0.24 6.50 0.43
CA VAL A 29 0.52 5.37 1.31
C VAL A 29 1.68 5.70 2.23
N GLY A 30 1.51 5.39 3.52
CA GLY A 30 2.57 5.51 4.51
C GLY A 30 3.09 4.15 4.92
N ILE A 31 4.28 4.15 5.53
CA ILE A 31 4.88 2.92 6.05
C ILE A 31 5.13 3.07 7.55
N GLY A 32 4.74 2.04 8.30
CA GLY A 32 4.97 2.01 9.74
C GLY A 32 6.33 1.43 10.09
N SER A 33 6.64 1.42 11.39
CA SER A 33 7.95 0.95 11.88
C SER A 33 8.16 -0.55 11.65
N ASP A 34 7.07 -1.31 11.50
CA ASP A 34 7.10 -2.75 11.27
C ASP A 34 6.86 -3.09 9.79
N ASP A 35 7.12 -2.16 8.90
CA ASP A 35 6.93 -2.29 7.45
C ASP A 35 5.47 -2.42 7.01
N THR A 36 4.53 -2.16 7.89
CA THR A 36 3.11 -2.17 7.57
C THR A 36 2.78 -0.95 6.70
N LEU A 37 2.08 -1.18 5.60
CA LEU A 37 1.60 -0.10 4.74
C LEU A 37 0.17 0.27 5.12
N PHE A 38 -0.12 1.55 5.14
CA PHE A 38 -1.45 2.05 5.48
C PHE A 38 -1.80 3.24 4.60
N ALA A 39 -3.10 3.45 4.41
CA ALA A 39 -3.58 4.55 3.58
C ALA A 39 -3.42 5.89 4.31
N LEU A 40 -2.91 6.88 3.61
CA LEU A 40 -2.83 8.26 4.11
C LEU A 40 -4.06 9.06 3.70
N VAL A 41 -4.74 8.63 2.66
CA VAL A 41 -5.93 9.31 2.12
C VAL A 41 -6.99 8.28 1.78
N ASP A 42 -8.24 8.72 1.66
CA ASP A 42 -9.31 7.86 1.16
C ASP A 42 -9.14 7.71 -0.35
N GLY A 43 -9.40 6.53 -0.86
CA GLY A 43 -9.29 6.31 -2.30
C GLY A 43 -9.22 4.84 -2.65
N ARG A 44 -8.82 4.56 -3.89
CA ARG A 44 -8.69 3.18 -4.38
C ARG A 44 -7.25 2.73 -4.37
N VAL A 45 -7.05 1.49 -3.97
CA VAL A 45 -5.73 0.88 -3.88
C VAL A 45 -5.30 0.40 -5.26
N HIS A 46 -4.04 0.69 -5.61
CA HIS A 46 -3.43 0.19 -6.83
C HIS A 46 -2.07 -0.41 -6.51
N PHE A 47 -1.81 -1.58 -7.05
CA PHE A 47 -0.52 -2.23 -6.92
C PHE A 47 0.19 -2.14 -8.27
N GLU A 48 1.39 -1.58 -8.25
CA GLU A 48 2.17 -1.38 -9.45
C GLU A 48 3.50 -2.11 -9.34
N ARG A 49 4.00 -2.63 -10.46
CA ARG A 49 5.32 -3.24 -10.48
C ARG A 49 6.39 -2.18 -10.61
N MET A 50 7.46 -2.37 -9.84
CA MET A 50 8.65 -1.53 -9.90
C MET A 50 9.83 -2.42 -10.20
N GLY A 51 10.07 -2.77 -11.44
CA GLY A 51 11.16 -3.68 -11.80
C GLY A 51 10.78 -5.14 -11.60
N ARG A 52 11.78 -6.03 -11.42
CA ARG A 52 11.56 -7.48 -11.46
C ARG A 52 10.80 -8.01 -10.26
N ASP A 53 11.24 -7.65 -9.06
CA ASP A 53 10.75 -8.27 -7.83
C ASP A 53 10.13 -7.28 -6.88
N ARG A 54 9.88 -6.06 -7.32
CA ARG A 54 9.37 -5.00 -6.46
C ARG A 54 7.99 -4.56 -6.90
N LYS A 55 7.16 -4.26 -5.91
CA LYS A 55 5.84 -3.72 -6.12
C LYS A 55 5.68 -2.45 -5.31
N ARG A 56 4.80 -1.60 -5.77
CA ARG A 56 4.45 -0.38 -5.07
C ARG A 56 2.95 -0.35 -4.85
N CYS A 57 2.54 0.04 -3.65
CA CYS A 57 1.14 0.21 -3.31
C CYS A 57 0.82 1.70 -3.34
N THR A 58 -0.23 2.07 -4.05
CA THR A 58 -0.65 3.46 -4.20
C THR A 58 -2.14 3.57 -3.88
N VAL A 59 -2.54 4.67 -3.23
CA VAL A 59 -3.96 4.98 -3.03
C VAL A 59 -4.25 6.26 -3.80
N LYS A 60 -5.19 6.19 -4.72
CA LYS A 60 -5.62 7.33 -5.54
C LYS A 60 -7.05 7.70 -5.21
N GLN A 61 -7.25 8.98 -4.97
CA GLN A 61 -8.56 9.54 -4.70
C GLN A 61 -9.47 9.57 -5.93
#